data_8d2a3f038bcc4d61bac5eb7f8fffc151
#
_entry.id   8d2a3f038bcc4d61bac5eb7f8fffc151
#
_cell.length_a   1.000
_cell.length_b   1.000
_cell.length_c   1.000
_cell.angle_alpha   90.00
_cell.angle_beta   90.00
_cell.angle_gamma   90.00
#
_symmetry.space_group_name_H-M   'P 1'
#
loop_
_entity.id
_entity.type
_entity.pdbx_description
1 polymer ?
#
loop_
_entity_poly.entity_id
_entity_poly.type
_entity_poly.pdbx_seq_one_letter_code
_entity_poly.pdbx_strand_id
1 'polypeptide(L)'
;IAEFNDATAKTFRTFKKTRFLFQILYKSATFYLRYLRQINKLSDEIELMLRDSMRNQDILRLLELQKGLTYFNAALRSDGAVLDKLLRLRSNQATQPILKMYEEDEDLLEDVIIENKQAREMVEMYSKILARMADTFSSIISNNQNLVMKFLAAMTIILAIPTVISSFFGMNVPVPFADQQNAFIYVSVISIAIAGTSAYILWRRNMF
;
A
#
# COMPACT_ATOMS: atom_id res chain seq x y z
N ILE A 1 14.18 -22.99 14.58
CA ILE A 1 14.16 -24.29 15.30
C ILE A 1 14.27 -25.46 14.30
N ALA A 2 13.56 -25.44 13.15
CA ALA A 2 13.60 -26.52 12.15
C ALA A 2 15.01 -26.74 11.51
N GLU A 3 15.91 -25.76 11.56
CA GLU A 3 17.29 -25.90 11.05
C GLU A 3 18.28 -26.43 12.09
N PHE A 4 17.89 -26.52 13.36
CA PHE A 4 18.67 -27.18 14.41
C PHE A 4 18.25 -28.65 14.54
N ASN A 5 18.46 -29.41 13.50
CA ASN A 5 18.18 -30.85 13.45
C ASN A 5 19.50 -31.65 13.35
N ASP A 6 19.42 -32.96 13.51
CA ASP A 6 20.60 -33.82 13.50
C ASP A 6 21.40 -33.79 12.18
N ALA A 7 20.74 -33.44 11.07
CA ALA A 7 21.40 -33.30 9.77
C ALA A 7 22.27 -32.04 9.67
N THR A 8 21.88 -30.95 10.36
CA THR A 8 22.61 -29.69 10.37
C THR A 8 23.47 -29.50 11.62
N ALA A 9 23.34 -30.37 12.63
CA ALA A 9 24.10 -30.31 13.89
C ALA A 9 25.63 -30.26 13.67
N LYS A 10 26.12 -30.91 12.63
CA LYS A 10 27.55 -30.93 12.27
C LYS A 10 28.08 -29.57 11.78
N THR A 11 27.21 -28.67 11.30
CA THR A 11 27.58 -27.35 10.84
C THR A 11 27.67 -26.32 11.96
N PHE A 12 27.08 -26.59 13.12
CA PHE A 12 27.12 -25.73 14.29
C PHE A 12 28.20 -26.16 15.27
N ARG A 13 29.19 -25.31 15.49
CA ARG A 13 30.30 -25.56 16.48
C ARG A 13 29.85 -25.11 17.86
N THR A 14 29.00 -25.87 18.53
CA THR A 14 28.42 -25.54 19.85
C THR A 14 29.41 -25.46 20.99
N PHE A 15 30.59 -26.09 20.87
CA PHE A 15 31.65 -26.03 21.85
C PHE A 15 32.40 -24.67 21.89
N LYS A 16 32.35 -23.90 20.76
CA LYS A 16 32.83 -22.52 20.69
C LYS A 16 31.64 -21.57 20.93
N LYS A 17 31.40 -21.21 22.20
CA LYS A 17 30.20 -20.45 22.61
C LYS A 17 29.98 -19.14 21.82
N THR A 18 31.03 -18.36 21.60
CA THR A 18 30.98 -17.10 20.84
C THR A 18 30.60 -17.36 19.39
N ARG A 19 31.23 -18.31 18.74
CA ARG A 19 30.94 -18.69 17.37
C ARG A 19 29.50 -19.20 17.22
N PHE A 20 29.04 -20.02 18.16
CA PHE A 20 27.66 -20.50 18.16
C PHE A 20 26.64 -19.37 18.26
N LEU A 21 26.89 -18.37 19.14
CA LEU A 21 26.07 -17.17 19.24
C LEU A 21 26.00 -16.43 17.90
N PHE A 22 27.15 -16.19 17.25
CA PHE A 22 27.18 -15.47 15.98
C PHE A 22 26.54 -16.26 14.84
N GLN A 23 26.66 -17.58 14.84
CA GLN A 23 25.93 -18.43 13.89
C GLN A 23 24.40 -18.31 14.05
N ILE A 24 23.89 -18.22 15.29
CA ILE A 24 22.46 -17.97 15.54
C ILE A 24 22.04 -16.60 14.99
N LEU A 25 22.81 -15.55 15.29
CA LEU A 25 22.55 -14.19 14.83
C LEU A 25 22.59 -14.09 13.30
N TYR A 26 23.58 -14.74 12.67
CA TYR A 26 23.68 -14.81 11.20
C TYR A 26 22.45 -15.48 10.58
N LYS A 27 22.02 -16.62 11.13
CA LYS A 27 20.82 -17.30 10.69
C LYS A 27 19.56 -16.45 10.89
N SER A 28 19.46 -15.73 12.01
CA SER A 28 18.36 -14.80 12.24
C SER A 28 18.31 -13.72 11.16
N ALA A 29 19.44 -13.07 10.86
CA ALA A 29 19.52 -12.06 9.80
C ALA A 29 19.14 -12.63 8.42
N THR A 30 19.61 -13.83 8.09
CA THR A 30 19.24 -14.53 6.84
C THR A 30 17.73 -14.81 6.76
N PHE A 31 17.08 -15.16 7.89
CA PHE A 31 15.63 -15.34 7.92
C PHE A 31 14.88 -14.03 7.70
N TYR A 32 15.31 -12.92 8.29
CA TYR A 32 14.73 -11.62 8.01
C TYR A 32 14.77 -11.29 6.52
N LEU A 33 15.91 -11.49 5.86
CA LEU A 33 16.04 -11.26 4.42
C LEU A 33 15.12 -12.16 3.59
N ARG A 34 14.95 -13.43 3.99
CA ARG A 34 14.01 -14.35 3.34
C ARG A 34 12.57 -13.87 3.46
N TYR A 35 12.13 -13.50 4.66
CA TYR A 35 10.78 -12.99 4.89
C TYR A 35 10.53 -11.64 4.19
N LEU A 36 11.53 -10.78 4.14
CA LEU A 36 11.43 -9.52 3.40
C LEU A 36 11.20 -9.73 1.90
N ARG A 37 11.87 -10.73 1.30
CA ARG A 37 11.60 -11.11 -0.10
C ARG A 37 10.18 -11.64 -0.28
N GLN A 38 9.64 -12.39 0.67
CA GLN A 38 8.24 -12.84 0.63
C GLN A 38 7.26 -11.67 0.77
N ILE A 39 7.53 -10.72 1.67
CA ILE A 39 6.72 -9.50 1.80
C ILE A 39 6.70 -8.72 0.50
N ASN A 40 7.87 -8.56 -0.16
CA ASN A 40 7.92 -7.90 -1.46
C ASN A 40 7.03 -8.59 -2.49
N LYS A 41 7.13 -9.92 -2.60
CA LYS A 41 6.29 -10.69 -3.53
C LYS A 41 4.79 -10.53 -3.24
N LEU A 42 4.41 -10.58 -1.96
CA LEU A 42 3.01 -10.34 -1.55
C LEU A 42 2.56 -8.90 -1.86
N SER A 43 3.45 -7.92 -1.72
CA SER A 43 3.19 -6.54 -2.11
C SER A 43 2.89 -6.40 -3.59
N ASP A 44 3.70 -7.05 -4.44
CA ASP A 44 3.50 -7.04 -5.90
C ASP A 44 2.17 -7.73 -6.30
N GLU A 45 1.83 -8.84 -5.63
CA GLU A 45 0.55 -9.52 -5.84
C GLU A 45 -0.65 -8.63 -5.46
N ILE A 46 -0.57 -7.92 -4.31
CA ILE A 46 -1.62 -7.00 -3.88
C ILE A 46 -1.73 -5.80 -4.83
N GLU A 47 -0.61 -5.28 -5.34
CA GLU A 47 -0.62 -4.21 -6.34
C GLU A 47 -1.42 -4.61 -7.59
N LEU A 48 -1.18 -5.82 -8.10
CA LEU A 48 -1.93 -6.34 -9.24
C LEU A 48 -3.43 -6.47 -8.95
N MET A 49 -3.80 -7.01 -7.78
CA MET A 49 -5.21 -7.12 -7.37
C MET A 49 -5.89 -5.76 -7.24
N LEU A 50 -5.19 -4.76 -6.69
CA LEU A 50 -5.72 -3.41 -6.54
C LEU A 50 -5.90 -2.69 -7.88
N ARG A 51 -5.06 -2.97 -8.88
CA ARG A 51 -5.25 -2.45 -10.24
C ARG A 51 -6.54 -2.97 -10.88
N ASP A 52 -6.88 -4.25 -10.63
CA ASP A 52 -8.03 -4.89 -11.28
C ASP A 52 -9.36 -4.61 -10.57
N SER A 53 -9.40 -4.63 -9.24
CA SER A 53 -10.67 -4.67 -8.52
C SER A 53 -10.87 -3.63 -7.42
N MET A 54 -9.83 -2.91 -6.99
CA MET A 54 -9.86 -1.86 -5.95
C MET A 54 -10.68 -2.22 -4.70
N ARG A 55 -10.53 -3.46 -4.20
CA ARG A 55 -11.28 -3.92 -3.03
C ARG A 55 -10.68 -3.36 -1.74
N ASN A 56 -11.52 -2.91 -0.84
CA ASN A 56 -11.08 -2.43 0.49
C ASN A 56 -10.28 -3.49 1.27
N GLN A 57 -10.55 -4.79 1.03
CA GLN A 57 -9.82 -5.88 1.65
C GLN A 57 -8.33 -5.91 1.25
N ASP A 58 -8.00 -5.54 0.02
CA ASP A 58 -6.63 -5.55 -0.46
C ASP A 58 -5.83 -4.37 0.12
N ILE A 59 -6.50 -3.25 0.38
CA ILE A 59 -5.92 -2.13 1.14
C ILE A 59 -5.61 -2.54 2.59
N LEU A 60 -6.51 -3.29 3.23
CA LEU A 60 -6.26 -3.79 4.59
C LEU A 60 -5.06 -4.75 4.64
N ARG A 61 -4.89 -5.61 3.62
CA ARG A 61 -3.70 -6.46 3.50
C ARG A 61 -2.40 -5.65 3.35
N LEU A 62 -2.42 -4.56 2.59
CA LEU A 62 -1.29 -3.63 2.50
C LEU A 62 -0.91 -3.05 3.88
N LEU A 63 -1.91 -2.64 4.67
CA LEU A 63 -1.70 -2.13 6.02
C LEU A 63 -1.12 -3.20 6.96
N GLU A 64 -1.55 -4.46 6.83
CA GLU A 64 -0.99 -5.58 7.58
C GLU A 64 0.49 -5.81 7.25
N LEU A 65 0.87 -5.77 5.97
CA LEU A 65 2.27 -5.86 5.56
C LEU A 65 3.09 -4.69 6.10
N GLN A 66 2.57 -3.46 6.06
CA GLN A 66 3.21 -2.27 6.60
C GLN A 66 3.44 -2.38 8.12
N LYS A 67 2.44 -2.91 8.84
CA LYS A 67 2.57 -3.21 10.27
C LYS A 67 3.65 -4.25 10.53
N GLY A 68 3.71 -5.32 9.73
CA GLY A 68 4.76 -6.33 9.80
C GLY A 68 6.16 -5.75 9.61
N LEU A 69 6.33 -4.88 8.60
CA LEU A 69 7.61 -4.19 8.36
C LEU A 69 8.00 -3.26 9.52
N THR A 70 7.03 -2.64 10.18
CA THR A 70 7.30 -1.81 11.37
C THR A 70 7.89 -2.64 12.51
N TYR A 71 7.35 -3.85 12.75
CA TYR A 71 7.92 -4.77 13.74
C TYR A 71 9.30 -5.26 13.34
N PHE A 72 9.53 -5.56 12.06
CA PHE A 72 10.86 -5.96 11.58
C PHE A 72 11.87 -4.82 11.75
N ASN A 73 11.48 -3.58 11.45
CA ASN A 73 12.35 -2.42 11.66
C ASN A 73 12.76 -2.26 13.12
N ALA A 74 11.80 -2.38 14.05
CA ALA A 74 12.08 -2.29 15.49
C ALA A 74 13.04 -3.40 15.95
N ALA A 75 12.79 -4.65 15.53
CA ALA A 75 13.64 -5.79 15.87
C ALA A 75 15.06 -5.64 15.31
N LEU A 76 15.20 -5.35 14.02
CA LEU A 76 16.50 -5.20 13.36
C LEU A 76 17.31 -4.01 13.89
N ARG A 77 16.65 -2.93 14.34
CA ARG A 77 17.31 -1.83 15.04
C ARG A 77 17.86 -2.27 16.41
N SER A 78 17.08 -3.04 17.13
CA SER A 78 17.51 -3.60 18.43
C SER A 78 18.68 -4.56 18.25
N ASP A 79 18.59 -5.45 17.26
CA ASP A 79 19.69 -6.37 16.91
C ASP A 79 20.94 -5.60 16.50
N GLY A 80 20.82 -4.56 15.68
CA GLY A 80 21.92 -3.69 15.29
C GLY A 80 22.63 -3.05 16.48
N ALA A 81 21.87 -2.55 17.47
CA ALA A 81 22.45 -1.96 18.67
C ALA A 81 23.25 -3.00 19.50
N VAL A 82 22.79 -4.24 19.56
CA VAL A 82 23.52 -5.34 20.20
C VAL A 82 24.80 -5.69 19.44
N LEU A 83 24.71 -5.78 18.11
CA LEU A 83 25.85 -6.05 17.23
C LEU A 83 26.92 -4.96 17.35
N ASP A 84 26.54 -3.69 17.35
CA ASP A 84 27.45 -2.55 17.56
C ASP A 84 28.11 -2.62 18.92
N LYS A 85 27.40 -3.05 19.96
CA LYS A 85 27.98 -3.25 21.30
C LYS A 85 28.97 -4.40 21.30
N LEU A 86 28.67 -5.50 20.64
CA LEU A 86 29.59 -6.63 20.50
C LEU A 86 30.89 -6.23 19.77
N LEU A 87 30.77 -5.42 18.72
CA LEU A 87 31.92 -4.89 17.99
C LEU A 87 32.80 -3.99 18.84
N ARG A 88 32.19 -3.13 19.69
CA ARG A 88 32.95 -2.27 20.64
C ARG A 88 33.65 -3.07 21.74
N LEU A 89 33.05 -4.16 22.20
CA LEU A 89 33.67 -5.04 23.20
C LEU A 89 34.91 -5.74 22.65
N ARG A 90 35.00 -5.97 21.33
CA ARG A 90 36.20 -6.40 20.63
C ARG A 90 37.35 -5.40 20.80
N SER A 91 37.07 -4.11 20.62
CA SER A 91 38.07 -3.04 20.67
C SER A 91 38.67 -2.82 22.06
N ASN A 92 37.97 -3.21 23.13
CA ASN A 92 38.39 -3.00 24.53
C ASN A 92 39.06 -4.22 25.18
N GLN A 93 39.87 -4.97 24.43
CA GLN A 93 40.56 -6.18 24.91
C GLN A 93 41.54 -5.96 26.08
N ALA A 94 41.76 -4.72 26.54
CA ALA A 94 42.74 -4.40 27.57
C ALA A 94 42.35 -4.83 29.00
N THR A 95 41.06 -5.14 29.27
CA THR A 95 40.62 -5.47 30.64
C THR A 95 39.57 -6.59 30.61
N GLN A 96 40.00 -7.82 30.80
CA GLN A 96 39.19 -9.07 30.87
C GLN A 96 38.13 -9.21 29.76
N PRO A 97 38.37 -10.01 28.70
CA PRO A 97 37.41 -10.22 27.63
C PRO A 97 36.21 -10.97 28.17
N ILE A 98 35.05 -10.31 28.19
CA ILE A 98 33.75 -10.94 28.50
C ILE A 98 33.44 -12.05 27.49
N LEU A 99 33.92 -11.89 26.25
CA LEU A 99 33.80 -12.84 25.15
C LEU A 99 35.18 -13.13 24.58
N LYS A 100 35.62 -14.38 24.61
CA LYS A 100 36.75 -14.83 23.84
C LYS A 100 36.41 -14.89 22.37
N MET A 101 36.95 -13.98 21.54
CA MET A 101 36.79 -13.97 20.09
C MET A 101 38.08 -14.47 19.45
N TYR A 102 37.97 -15.33 18.45
CA TYR A 102 39.04 -15.73 17.55
C TYR A 102 38.89 -14.97 16.24
N GLU A 103 39.93 -14.89 15.42
CA GLU A 103 39.90 -14.21 14.12
C GLU A 103 38.73 -14.65 13.24
N GLU A 104 38.47 -15.96 13.18
CA GLU A 104 37.33 -16.53 12.47
C GLU A 104 35.94 -16.09 13.04
N ASP A 105 35.88 -15.68 14.30
CA ASP A 105 34.64 -15.21 14.93
C ASP A 105 34.41 -13.72 14.63
N GLU A 106 35.50 -12.98 14.39
CA GLU A 106 35.45 -11.59 13.97
C GLU A 106 34.86 -11.44 12.59
N ASP A 107 35.31 -12.24 11.61
CA ASP A 107 34.75 -12.28 10.24
C ASP A 107 33.25 -12.61 10.27
N LEU A 108 32.86 -13.60 11.09
CA LEU A 108 31.47 -13.98 11.22
C LEU A 108 30.60 -12.86 11.84
N LEU A 109 31.12 -12.12 12.81
CA LEU A 109 30.45 -10.96 13.41
C LEU A 109 30.24 -9.86 12.36
N GLU A 110 31.26 -9.59 11.54
CA GLU A 110 31.19 -8.62 10.46
C GLU A 110 30.13 -9.00 9.43
N ASP A 111 30.09 -10.27 9.04
CA ASP A 111 29.04 -10.80 8.15
C ASP A 111 27.63 -10.60 8.75
N VAL A 112 27.45 -10.87 10.04
CA VAL A 112 26.16 -10.65 10.72
C VAL A 112 25.75 -9.18 10.69
N ILE A 113 26.71 -8.27 10.91
CA ILE A 113 26.46 -6.82 10.87
C ILE A 113 26.03 -6.38 9.46
N ILE A 114 26.71 -6.87 8.44
CA ILE A 114 26.40 -6.57 7.03
C ILE A 114 24.98 -7.06 6.69
N GLU A 115 24.64 -8.31 7.00
CA GLU A 115 23.32 -8.90 6.75
C GLU A 115 22.21 -8.16 7.51
N ASN A 116 22.45 -7.79 8.78
CA ASN A 116 21.48 -7.00 9.55
C ASN A 116 21.27 -5.61 8.95
N LYS A 117 22.35 -4.95 8.52
CA LYS A 117 22.28 -3.64 7.86
C LYS A 117 21.51 -3.74 6.55
N GLN A 118 21.78 -4.73 5.72
CA GLN A 118 21.06 -4.99 4.48
C GLN A 118 19.57 -5.22 4.75
N ALA A 119 19.23 -6.04 5.75
CA ALA A 119 17.82 -6.27 6.12
C ALA A 119 17.12 -4.97 6.55
N ARG A 120 17.79 -4.10 7.33
CA ARG A 120 17.24 -2.79 7.70
C ARG A 120 16.98 -1.90 6.50
N GLU A 121 17.94 -1.77 5.59
CA GLU A 121 17.80 -0.98 4.38
C GLU A 121 16.63 -1.48 3.52
N MET A 122 16.46 -2.80 3.40
CA MET A 122 15.33 -3.40 2.71
C MET A 122 14.00 -3.10 3.39
N VAL A 123 13.92 -3.18 4.73
CA VAL A 123 12.70 -2.81 5.48
C VAL A 123 12.33 -1.36 5.23
N GLU A 124 13.30 -0.44 5.30
CA GLU A 124 13.05 0.99 5.06
C GLU A 124 12.58 1.25 3.62
N MET A 125 13.19 0.57 2.65
CA MET A 125 12.79 0.67 1.24
C MET A 125 11.37 0.15 1.03
N TYR A 126 11.05 -1.06 1.49
CA TYR A 126 9.72 -1.64 1.31
C TYR A 126 8.65 -0.88 2.09
N SER A 127 8.94 -0.35 3.27
CA SER A 127 8.02 0.51 4.01
C SER A 127 7.66 1.78 3.22
N LYS A 128 8.63 2.40 2.55
CA LYS A 128 8.39 3.57 1.68
C LYS A 128 7.57 3.20 0.45
N ILE A 129 7.82 2.04 -0.15
CA ILE A 129 7.07 1.55 -1.32
C ILE A 129 5.61 1.33 -0.92
N LEU A 130 5.35 0.59 0.17
CA LEU A 130 3.99 0.31 0.65
C LEU A 130 3.22 1.59 1.01
N ALA A 131 3.88 2.55 1.66
CA ALA A 131 3.27 3.84 1.98
C ALA A 131 2.85 4.59 0.71
N ARG A 132 3.75 4.72 -0.27
CA ARG A 132 3.43 5.36 -1.56
C ARG A 132 2.33 4.63 -2.31
N MET A 133 2.32 3.32 -2.27
CA MET A 133 1.28 2.49 -2.88
C MET A 133 -0.08 2.80 -2.24
N ALA A 134 -0.17 2.82 -0.91
CA ALA A 134 -1.39 3.17 -0.19
C ALA A 134 -1.90 4.57 -0.55
N ASP A 135 -1.01 5.58 -0.61
CA ASP A 135 -1.35 6.94 -1.02
C ASP A 135 -1.87 7.01 -2.47
N THR A 136 -1.21 6.29 -3.37
CA THR A 136 -1.60 6.21 -4.78
C THR A 136 -2.99 5.61 -4.93
N PHE A 137 -3.26 4.48 -4.28
CA PHE A 137 -4.58 3.84 -4.35
C PHE A 137 -5.67 4.68 -3.70
N SER A 138 -5.39 5.36 -2.58
CA SER A 138 -6.31 6.33 -1.99
C SER A 138 -6.68 7.44 -2.98
N SER A 139 -5.69 7.98 -3.69
CA SER A 139 -5.90 9.00 -4.72
C SER A 139 -6.71 8.49 -5.91
N ILE A 140 -6.47 7.25 -6.37
CA ILE A 140 -7.22 6.63 -7.46
C ILE A 140 -8.68 6.41 -7.04
N ILE A 141 -8.92 5.91 -5.83
CA ILE A 141 -10.28 5.72 -5.29
C ILE A 141 -11.03 7.06 -5.23
N SER A 142 -10.39 8.10 -4.70
CA SER A 142 -10.97 9.45 -4.64
C SER A 142 -11.29 10.00 -6.03
N ASN A 143 -10.40 9.79 -7.00
CA ASN A 143 -10.63 10.20 -8.39
C ASN A 143 -11.80 9.43 -9.02
N ASN A 144 -11.89 8.12 -8.81
CA ASN A 144 -13.00 7.30 -9.29
C ASN A 144 -14.34 7.75 -8.68
N GLN A 145 -14.36 8.04 -7.37
CA GLN A 145 -15.56 8.60 -6.73
C GLN A 145 -15.96 9.94 -7.36
N ASN A 146 -14.99 10.82 -7.64
CA ASN A 146 -15.27 12.09 -8.32
C ASN A 146 -15.83 11.89 -9.72
N LEU A 147 -15.35 10.91 -10.49
CA LEU A 147 -15.90 10.56 -11.80
C LEU A 147 -17.34 10.08 -11.70
N VAL A 148 -17.65 9.19 -10.77
CA VAL A 148 -19.02 8.71 -10.52
C VAL A 148 -19.93 9.88 -10.10
N MET A 149 -19.48 10.77 -9.21
CA MET A 149 -20.26 11.92 -8.78
C MET A 149 -20.50 12.91 -9.92
N LYS A 150 -19.51 13.16 -10.79
CA LYS A 150 -19.69 13.97 -12.00
C LYS A 150 -20.73 13.37 -12.94
N PHE A 151 -20.65 12.06 -13.18
CA PHE A 151 -21.63 11.34 -14.00
C PHE A 151 -23.06 11.45 -13.43
N LEU A 152 -23.23 11.21 -12.12
CA LEU A 152 -24.52 11.32 -11.44
C LEU A 152 -25.07 12.76 -11.52
N ALA A 153 -24.23 13.76 -11.27
CA ALA A 153 -24.63 15.17 -11.38
C ALA A 153 -25.06 15.52 -12.81
N ALA A 154 -24.30 15.08 -13.81
CA ALA A 154 -24.64 15.31 -15.22
C ALA A 154 -25.98 14.65 -15.60
N MET A 155 -26.18 13.41 -15.21
CA MET A 155 -27.45 12.69 -15.45
C MET A 155 -28.63 13.37 -14.74
N THR A 156 -28.44 13.81 -13.50
CA THR A 156 -29.46 14.54 -12.74
C THR A 156 -29.86 15.83 -13.43
N ILE A 157 -28.89 16.62 -13.91
CA ILE A 157 -29.17 17.86 -14.64
C ILE A 157 -29.96 17.59 -15.92
N ILE A 158 -29.54 16.58 -16.72
CA ILE A 158 -30.21 16.26 -17.97
C ILE A 158 -31.68 15.81 -17.75
N LEU A 159 -31.93 15.00 -16.71
CA LEU A 159 -33.25 14.51 -16.37
C LEU A 159 -34.12 15.59 -15.70
N ALA A 160 -33.54 16.52 -14.96
CA ALA A 160 -34.26 17.59 -14.30
C ALA A 160 -34.88 18.57 -15.30
N ILE A 161 -34.24 18.83 -16.45
CA ILE A 161 -34.71 19.82 -17.43
C ILE A 161 -36.11 19.49 -17.98
N PRO A 162 -36.37 18.30 -18.56
CA PRO A 162 -37.69 17.93 -18.97
C PRO A 162 -38.71 17.94 -17.83
N THR A 163 -38.29 17.49 -16.63
CA THR A 163 -39.17 17.43 -15.46
C THR A 163 -39.62 18.83 -15.03
N VAL A 164 -38.70 19.81 -14.96
CA VAL A 164 -39.03 21.20 -14.62
C VAL A 164 -39.97 21.79 -15.66
N ILE A 165 -39.70 21.62 -16.96
CA ILE A 165 -40.52 22.14 -18.02
C ILE A 165 -41.94 21.52 -17.96
N SER A 166 -42.05 20.21 -17.83
CA SER A 166 -43.31 19.51 -17.70
C SER A 166 -44.08 19.93 -16.44
N SER A 167 -43.39 20.21 -15.35
CA SER A 167 -44.01 20.66 -14.10
C SER A 167 -44.64 22.05 -14.26
N PHE A 168 -44.00 22.97 -14.95
CA PHE A 168 -44.58 24.30 -15.24
C PHE A 168 -45.86 24.19 -16.08
N PHE A 169 -45.85 23.32 -17.09
CA PHE A 169 -47.06 23.11 -17.93
C PHE A 169 -48.14 22.28 -17.22
N GLY A 170 -47.84 21.59 -16.12
CA GLY A 170 -48.82 20.89 -15.28
C GLY A 170 -49.47 21.78 -14.20
N MET A 171 -49.10 23.05 -14.09
CA MET A 171 -49.67 23.98 -13.10
C MET A 171 -51.04 24.46 -13.56
N ASN A 172 -51.96 24.70 -12.60
CA ASN A 172 -53.28 25.27 -12.85
C ASN A 172 -53.28 26.81 -12.97
N VAL A 173 -52.27 27.35 -13.66
CA VAL A 173 -52.11 28.78 -13.94
C VAL A 173 -51.98 28.97 -15.45
N PRO A 174 -52.40 30.17 -16.02
CA PRO A 174 -52.25 30.42 -17.43
C PRO A 174 -50.76 30.46 -17.79
N VAL A 175 -50.33 29.47 -18.59
CA VAL A 175 -48.98 29.37 -19.13
C VAL A 175 -48.98 29.70 -20.61
N PRO A 176 -47.88 30.31 -21.13
CA PRO A 176 -47.77 30.66 -22.55
C PRO A 176 -47.94 29.40 -23.42
N PHE A 177 -48.69 29.52 -24.54
CA PHE A 177 -48.93 28.46 -25.53
C PHE A 177 -49.80 27.28 -25.04
N ALA A 178 -50.38 27.30 -23.83
CA ALA A 178 -51.20 26.19 -23.32
C ALA A 178 -52.47 25.92 -24.16
N ASP A 179 -53.06 26.96 -24.73
CA ASP A 179 -54.31 26.86 -25.49
C ASP A 179 -54.13 26.44 -26.97
N GLN A 180 -52.91 26.17 -27.40
CA GLN A 180 -52.61 25.76 -28.76
C GLN A 180 -52.84 24.26 -28.95
N GLN A 181 -53.44 23.87 -30.06
CA GLN A 181 -53.77 22.48 -30.38
C GLN A 181 -52.55 21.55 -30.37
N ASN A 182 -51.34 22.07 -30.63
CA ASN A 182 -50.09 21.32 -30.68
C ASN A 182 -49.13 21.65 -29.49
N ALA A 183 -49.64 22.22 -28.40
CA ALA A 183 -48.87 22.64 -27.25
C ALA A 183 -47.93 21.52 -26.71
N PHE A 184 -48.43 20.30 -26.61
CA PHE A 184 -47.66 19.12 -26.16
C PHE A 184 -46.43 18.86 -27.05
N ILE A 185 -46.58 18.96 -28.37
CA ILE A 185 -45.49 18.71 -29.32
C ILE A 185 -44.42 19.81 -29.16
N TYR A 186 -44.78 21.07 -29.05
CA TYR A 186 -43.86 22.18 -28.88
C TYR A 186 -43.09 22.07 -27.57
N VAL A 187 -43.77 21.80 -26.46
CA VAL A 187 -43.14 21.61 -25.14
C VAL A 187 -42.17 20.45 -25.12
N SER A 188 -42.56 19.32 -25.71
CA SER A 188 -41.73 18.13 -25.82
C SER A 188 -40.47 18.37 -26.66
N VAL A 189 -40.60 19.01 -27.82
CA VAL A 189 -39.45 19.34 -28.69
C VAL A 189 -38.50 20.30 -28.02
N ILE A 190 -39.00 21.34 -27.35
CA ILE A 190 -38.17 22.32 -26.60
C ILE A 190 -37.46 21.61 -25.46
N SER A 191 -38.15 20.77 -24.69
CA SER A 191 -37.56 20.02 -23.58
C SER A 191 -36.43 19.11 -24.04
N ILE A 192 -36.64 18.34 -25.12
CA ILE A 192 -35.59 17.45 -25.67
C ILE A 192 -34.45 18.27 -26.25
N ALA A 193 -34.70 19.39 -26.91
CA ALA A 193 -33.64 20.24 -27.46
C ALA A 193 -32.73 20.83 -26.36
N ILE A 194 -33.35 21.32 -25.26
CA ILE A 194 -32.58 21.88 -24.13
C ILE A 194 -31.82 20.76 -23.41
N ALA A 195 -32.45 19.60 -23.15
CA ALA A 195 -31.78 18.45 -22.53
C ALA A 195 -30.62 17.95 -23.40
N GLY A 196 -30.81 17.83 -24.71
CA GLY A 196 -29.77 17.42 -25.66
C GLY A 196 -28.60 18.42 -25.73
N THR A 197 -28.91 19.72 -25.74
CA THR A 197 -27.86 20.77 -25.70
C THR A 197 -27.09 20.72 -24.40
N SER A 198 -27.76 20.53 -23.26
CA SER A 198 -27.12 20.37 -21.95
C SER A 198 -26.25 19.12 -21.91
N ALA A 199 -26.73 17.99 -22.43
CA ALA A 199 -25.95 16.75 -22.53
C ALA A 199 -24.68 16.97 -23.38
N TYR A 200 -24.80 17.65 -24.52
CA TYR A 200 -23.66 17.96 -25.38
C TYR A 200 -22.62 18.86 -24.67
N ILE A 201 -23.06 19.88 -23.94
CA ILE A 201 -22.17 20.77 -23.17
C ILE A 201 -21.45 19.99 -22.06
N LEU A 202 -22.16 19.15 -21.31
CA LEU A 202 -21.61 18.34 -20.23
C LEU A 202 -20.62 17.30 -20.75
N TRP A 203 -20.94 16.67 -21.88
CA TRP A 203 -20.01 15.76 -22.56
C TRP A 203 -18.73 16.47 -23.00
N ARG A 204 -18.83 17.65 -23.60
CA ARG A 204 -17.66 18.45 -24.00
C ARG A 204 -16.81 18.91 -22.82
N ARG A 205 -17.38 18.99 -21.61
CA ARG A 205 -16.69 19.29 -20.36
C ARG A 205 -16.12 18.07 -19.63
N ASN A 206 -16.10 16.89 -20.25
CA ASN A 206 -15.62 15.64 -19.67
C ASN A 206 -16.31 15.30 -18.33
N MET A 207 -17.62 15.47 -18.28
CA MET A 207 -18.43 15.08 -17.13
C MET A 207 -19.02 13.66 -17.27
N PHE A 208 -18.78 13.02 -18.40
CA PHE A 208 -19.12 11.61 -18.70
C PHE A 208 -17.86 10.80 -18.90
#